data_06efc19609b10612ca08a442cab4b29b
#
_entry.id   06efc19609b10612ca08a442cab4b29b
#
_cell.length_a   1.000
_cell.length_b   1.000
_cell.length_c   1.000
_cell.angle_alpha   90.00
_cell.angle_beta   90.00
_cell.angle_gamma   90.00
#
_symmetry.space_group_name_H-M   'P 1'
#
loop_
_entity.id
_entity.type
_entity.pdbx_description
1 polymer ?
#
loop_
_entity_poly.entity_id
_entity_poly.type
_entity_poly.pdbx_seq_one_letter_code
_entity_poly.pdbx_strand_id
1 'polypeptide(L)'
;RKGAQYEEVRKLGKGDHLVTLNTSPQARKKWPEVGEKITARLLTYTRKGRICHLLTSMTDAMRYPGGEMVELYSHRWEIELGYREIKQTMQQSRLTLRSKKPELVEQELWGVLLAYNLVRYQMIKMAGHLKGYWPNQLSFSESCSLVMRMLMTLQGASPGRIPELMRGLESMGQMVKLP
;
A
#
# COMPACT_ATOMS: atom_id res chain seq x y z
N ARG A 1 17.32 5.22 -10.07
CA ARG A 1 18.60 4.63 -10.56
C ARG A 1 19.61 5.75 -10.70
N LYS A 2 20.68 5.77 -9.93
CA LYS A 2 21.78 6.75 -10.11
C LYS A 2 22.37 6.55 -11.50
N GLY A 3 22.49 7.64 -12.30
CA GLY A 3 23.16 7.62 -13.58
C GLY A 3 22.33 7.21 -14.81
N ALA A 4 21.01 7.22 -14.73
CA ALA A 4 20.19 7.06 -15.95
C ALA A 4 20.41 8.28 -16.85
N GLN A 5 20.97 8.06 -18.04
CA GLN A 5 21.05 9.07 -19.10
C GLN A 5 19.70 9.12 -19.83
N TYR A 6 19.17 10.31 -20.00
CA TYR A 6 17.95 10.55 -20.76
C TYR A 6 18.11 11.79 -21.63
N GLU A 7 17.40 11.80 -22.75
CA GLU A 7 17.29 12.96 -23.64
C GLU A 7 15.92 13.60 -23.43
N GLU A 8 15.88 14.90 -23.18
CA GLU A 8 14.61 15.63 -23.07
C GLU A 8 13.98 15.76 -24.45
N VAL A 9 12.74 15.31 -24.59
CA VAL A 9 11.98 15.42 -25.83
C VAL A 9 11.07 16.64 -25.82
N ARG A 10 10.37 16.85 -24.68
CA ARG A 10 9.38 17.93 -24.54
C ARG A 10 9.17 18.33 -23.08
N LYS A 11 9.12 19.61 -22.81
CA LYS A 11 8.69 20.16 -21.53
C LYS A 11 7.16 20.21 -21.47
N LEU A 12 6.56 19.61 -20.42
CA LEU A 12 5.12 19.62 -20.19
C LEU A 12 4.71 20.66 -19.15
N GLY A 13 5.62 20.98 -18.21
CA GLY A 13 5.39 21.94 -17.14
C GLY A 13 6.62 22.16 -16.28
N LYS A 14 6.47 22.84 -15.15
CA LYS A 14 7.58 23.07 -14.20
C LYS A 14 7.96 21.74 -13.56
N GLY A 15 9.17 21.25 -13.85
CA GLY A 15 9.65 19.96 -13.35
C GLY A 15 8.98 18.74 -13.98
N ASP A 16 8.34 18.89 -15.13
CA ASP A 16 7.58 17.86 -15.81
C ASP A 16 8.00 17.79 -17.27
N HIS A 17 8.63 16.68 -17.66
CA HIS A 17 9.27 16.51 -18.96
C HIS A 17 8.98 15.14 -19.56
N LEU A 18 8.74 15.09 -20.87
CA LEU A 18 8.87 13.87 -21.63
C LEU A 18 10.34 13.63 -21.94
N VAL A 19 10.81 12.45 -21.68
CA VAL A 19 12.19 12.05 -21.87
C VAL A 19 12.27 10.73 -22.64
N THR A 20 13.35 10.56 -23.38
CA THR A 20 13.68 9.29 -24.05
C THR A 20 14.83 8.63 -23.33
N LEU A 21 14.68 7.34 -23.07
CA LEU A 21 15.65 6.47 -22.43
C LEU A 21 16.11 5.39 -23.39
N ASN A 22 17.41 5.15 -23.42
CA ASN A 22 17.96 4.02 -24.17
C ASN A 22 17.73 2.71 -23.40
N THR A 23 17.25 1.70 -24.09
CA THR A 23 17.05 0.36 -23.53
C THR A 23 18.38 -0.41 -23.51
N SER A 24 18.61 -1.23 -22.47
CA SER A 24 19.79 -2.06 -22.42
C SER A 24 19.70 -3.24 -23.42
N PRO A 25 20.83 -3.72 -23.97
CA PRO A 25 20.82 -4.92 -24.81
C PRO A 25 20.18 -6.15 -24.13
N GLN A 26 20.36 -6.29 -22.83
CA GLN A 26 19.76 -7.37 -22.05
C GLN A 26 18.22 -7.24 -21.97
N ALA A 27 17.71 -6.01 -21.83
CA ALA A 27 16.27 -5.77 -21.82
C ALA A 27 15.66 -6.13 -23.19
N ARG A 28 16.29 -5.72 -24.29
CA ARG A 28 15.86 -6.07 -25.65
C ARG A 28 15.91 -7.57 -25.94
N LYS A 29 16.90 -8.25 -25.40
CA LYS A 29 16.99 -9.72 -25.53
C LYS A 29 15.86 -10.43 -24.78
N LYS A 30 15.48 -9.90 -23.61
CA LYS A 30 14.41 -10.50 -22.77
C LYS A 30 13.01 -10.12 -23.26
N TRP A 31 12.84 -8.92 -23.82
CA TRP A 31 11.58 -8.37 -24.33
C TRP A 31 11.83 -7.80 -25.74
N PRO A 32 11.76 -8.62 -26.78
CA PRO A 32 12.05 -8.19 -28.15
C PRO A 32 11.14 -7.08 -28.70
N GLU A 33 9.95 -6.96 -28.13
CA GLU A 33 8.98 -5.91 -28.44
C GLU A 33 9.41 -4.52 -27.98
N VAL A 34 10.38 -4.44 -27.06
CA VAL A 34 10.89 -3.16 -26.55
C VAL A 34 11.95 -2.63 -27.49
N GLY A 35 11.67 -1.51 -28.17
CA GLY A 35 12.60 -0.85 -29.10
C GLY A 35 13.88 -0.35 -28.42
N GLU A 36 14.77 0.25 -29.22
CA GLU A 36 16.03 0.81 -28.72
C GLU A 36 15.83 1.98 -27.76
N LYS A 37 14.76 2.75 -27.97
CA LYS A 37 14.38 3.91 -27.15
C LYS A 37 12.97 3.76 -26.66
N ILE A 38 12.75 4.14 -25.40
CA ILE A 38 11.42 4.22 -24.78
C ILE A 38 11.14 5.64 -24.34
N THR A 39 9.92 6.10 -24.58
CA THR A 39 9.45 7.40 -24.07
C THR A 39 8.89 7.23 -22.67
N ALA A 40 9.32 8.09 -21.76
CA ALA A 40 8.84 8.12 -20.40
C ALA A 40 8.61 9.59 -19.98
N ARG A 41 7.93 9.78 -18.86
CA ARG A 41 7.73 11.10 -18.27
C ARG A 41 8.54 11.19 -16.99
N LEU A 42 9.31 12.27 -16.85
CA LEU A 42 10.14 12.58 -15.70
C LEU A 42 9.52 13.72 -14.91
N LEU A 43 9.10 13.44 -13.69
CA LEU A 43 8.63 14.45 -12.74
C LEU A 43 9.74 14.74 -11.74
N THR A 44 10.12 16.02 -11.63
CA THR A 44 11.10 16.51 -10.66
C THR A 44 10.40 17.35 -9.62
N TYR A 45 10.50 16.99 -8.36
CA TYR A 45 9.83 17.64 -7.25
C TYR A 45 10.72 17.72 -6.01
N THR A 46 10.39 18.60 -5.08
CA THR A 46 11.12 18.73 -3.81
C THR A 46 10.34 18.08 -2.68
N ARG A 47 10.97 17.19 -1.91
CA ARG A 47 10.41 16.56 -0.72
C ARG A 47 11.38 16.69 0.44
N LYS A 48 10.94 17.29 1.54
CA LYS A 48 11.79 17.52 2.74
C LYS A 48 13.14 18.15 2.39
N GLY A 49 13.13 19.18 1.53
CA GLY A 49 14.34 19.89 1.10
C GLY A 49 15.24 19.13 0.11
N ARG A 50 14.86 17.94 -0.36
CA ARG A 50 15.62 17.15 -1.33
C ARG A 50 14.93 17.11 -2.67
N ILE A 51 15.68 17.24 -3.74
CA ILE A 51 15.18 17.05 -5.10
C ILE A 51 14.99 15.56 -5.34
N CYS A 52 13.78 15.19 -5.76
CA CYS A 52 13.38 13.83 -6.09
C CYS A 52 12.95 13.76 -7.56
N HIS A 53 13.21 12.63 -8.17
CA HIS A 53 12.82 12.34 -9.55
C HIS A 53 11.92 11.09 -9.58
N LEU A 54 10.77 11.23 -10.22
CA LEU A 54 9.84 10.13 -10.49
C LEU A 54 9.78 9.90 -12.00
N LEU A 55 10.11 8.69 -12.43
CA LEU A 55 10.00 8.27 -13.82
C LEU A 55 8.77 7.37 -13.97
N THR A 56 7.91 7.68 -14.95
CA THR A 56 6.66 6.96 -15.17
C THR A 56 6.40 6.75 -16.66
N SER A 57 5.67 5.69 -16.99
CA SER A 57 5.12 5.43 -18.33
C SER A 57 3.83 6.20 -18.63
N MET A 58 3.25 6.88 -17.62
CA MET A 58 2.03 7.71 -17.78
C MET A 58 2.39 9.05 -18.40
N THR A 59 2.53 9.09 -19.72
CA THR A 59 3.05 10.23 -20.49
C THR A 59 2.04 11.34 -20.75
N ASP A 60 0.74 11.05 -20.66
CA ASP A 60 -0.32 12.03 -20.85
C ASP A 60 -0.51 12.91 -19.59
N ALA A 61 -0.04 14.16 -19.65
CA ALA A 61 -0.11 15.10 -18.53
C ALA A 61 -1.53 15.59 -18.23
N MET A 62 -2.43 15.58 -19.21
CA MET A 62 -3.83 15.97 -19.01
C MET A 62 -4.62 14.90 -18.25
N ARG A 63 -4.38 13.65 -18.62
CA ARG A 63 -5.01 12.50 -17.95
C ARG A 63 -4.40 12.21 -16.57
N TYR A 64 -3.11 12.47 -16.40
CA TYR A 64 -2.35 12.18 -15.19
C TYR A 64 -1.59 13.44 -14.74
N PRO A 65 -2.24 14.39 -14.03
CA PRO A 65 -1.59 15.59 -13.54
C PRO A 65 -0.35 15.29 -12.68
N GLY A 66 0.76 16.01 -12.91
CA GLY A 66 2.05 15.72 -12.26
C GLY A 66 1.99 15.76 -10.73
N GLY A 67 1.21 16.69 -10.16
CA GLY A 67 1.01 16.79 -8.71
C GLY A 67 0.35 15.53 -8.13
N GLU A 68 -0.72 15.05 -8.76
CA GLU A 68 -1.44 13.83 -8.34
C GLU A 68 -0.55 12.58 -8.45
N MET A 69 0.29 12.52 -9.49
CA MET A 69 1.24 11.42 -9.66
C MET A 69 2.29 11.38 -8.55
N VAL A 70 2.81 12.54 -8.14
CA VAL A 70 3.77 12.66 -7.05
C VAL A 70 3.11 12.30 -5.71
N GLU A 71 1.88 12.77 -5.48
CA GLU A 71 1.10 12.43 -4.29
C GLU A 71 0.83 10.92 -4.22
N LEU A 72 0.29 10.33 -5.29
CA LEU A 72 0.06 8.88 -5.38
C LEU A 72 1.34 8.09 -5.09
N TYR A 73 2.48 8.48 -5.67
CA TYR A 73 3.75 7.80 -5.41
C TYR A 73 4.22 7.95 -3.96
N SER A 74 3.82 9.02 -3.27
CA SER A 74 4.15 9.20 -1.85
C SER A 74 3.53 8.12 -0.95
N HIS A 75 2.39 7.56 -1.37
CA HIS A 75 1.71 6.46 -0.67
C HIS A 75 2.31 5.06 -0.94
N ARG A 76 3.35 4.98 -1.79
CA ARG A 76 4.02 3.69 -2.07
C ARG A 76 4.50 2.97 -0.81
N TRP A 77 4.89 3.73 0.22
CA TRP A 77 5.32 3.18 1.50
C TRP A 77 4.24 2.40 2.25
N GLU A 78 2.97 2.65 1.96
CA GLU A 78 1.86 1.91 2.58
C GLU A 78 1.89 0.43 2.23
N ILE A 79 2.39 0.07 1.04
CA ILE A 79 2.60 -1.32 0.64
C ILE A 79 3.65 -1.99 1.56
N GLU A 80 4.76 -1.29 1.82
CA GLU A 80 5.83 -1.79 2.70
C GLU A 80 5.36 -1.88 4.15
N LEU A 81 4.53 -0.94 4.61
CA LEU A 81 3.86 -1.01 5.90
C LEU A 81 2.92 -2.21 5.99
N GLY A 82 2.10 -2.47 4.97
CA GLY A 82 1.23 -3.63 4.90
C GLY A 82 2.00 -4.96 5.01
N TYR A 83 3.10 -5.09 4.30
CA TYR A 83 3.97 -6.27 4.44
C TYR A 83 4.56 -6.41 5.84
N ARG A 84 4.93 -5.30 6.48
CA ARG A 84 5.42 -5.30 7.86
C ARG A 84 4.34 -5.73 8.84
N GLU A 85 3.13 -5.21 8.68
CA GLU A 85 1.97 -5.55 9.52
C GLU A 85 1.65 -7.05 9.45
N ILE A 86 1.64 -7.61 8.23
CA ILE A 86 1.44 -9.05 8.04
C ILE A 86 2.57 -9.84 8.71
N LYS A 87 3.82 -9.52 8.42
CA LYS A 87 4.97 -10.28 8.91
C LYS A 87 5.22 -10.16 10.40
N GLN A 88 5.16 -8.95 10.94
CA GLN A 88 5.59 -8.69 12.31
C GLN A 88 4.43 -8.76 13.30
N THR A 89 3.26 -8.26 12.94
CA THR A 89 2.13 -8.17 13.87
C THR A 89 1.27 -9.41 13.83
N MET A 90 0.77 -9.79 12.66
CA MET A 90 -0.16 -10.92 12.57
C MET A 90 0.52 -12.26 12.83
N GLN A 91 1.78 -12.38 12.44
CA GLN A 91 2.52 -13.64 12.47
C GLN A 91 3.61 -13.65 13.54
N GLN A 92 3.76 -12.57 14.31
CA GLN A 92 4.77 -12.43 15.36
C GLN A 92 6.17 -12.89 14.91
N SER A 93 6.54 -12.61 13.66
CA SER A 93 7.77 -13.07 13.00
C SER A 93 7.91 -14.60 12.90
N ARG A 94 6.84 -15.37 13.13
CA ARG A 94 6.84 -16.84 13.15
C ARG A 94 6.13 -17.48 11.96
N LEU A 95 5.97 -16.74 10.85
CA LEU A 95 5.36 -17.33 9.66
C LEU A 95 6.33 -18.35 9.05
N THR A 96 6.16 -19.57 9.48
CA THR A 96 6.56 -20.72 8.71
C THR A 96 5.29 -21.31 8.14
N LEU A 97 5.12 -21.22 6.84
CA LEU A 97 4.04 -21.95 6.17
C LEU A 97 4.24 -23.43 6.48
N ARG A 98 3.24 -24.07 7.07
CA ARG A 98 3.35 -25.46 7.55
C ARG A 98 3.16 -26.44 6.43
N SER A 99 2.41 -26.06 5.42
CA SER A 99 2.07 -26.89 4.29
C SER A 99 3.25 -27.07 3.35
N LYS A 100 3.39 -28.28 2.83
CA LYS A 100 4.42 -28.65 1.84
C LYS A 100 3.87 -28.74 0.41
N LYS A 101 2.55 -28.82 0.26
CA LYS A 101 1.88 -28.88 -1.05
C LYS A 101 1.53 -27.46 -1.50
N PRO A 102 1.80 -27.10 -2.76
CA PRO A 102 1.55 -25.74 -3.28
C PRO A 102 0.14 -25.23 -3.02
N GLU A 103 -0.88 -26.07 -3.23
CA GLU A 103 -2.29 -25.70 -3.06
C GLU A 103 -2.62 -25.33 -1.60
N LEU A 104 -2.03 -26.07 -0.64
CA LEU A 104 -2.23 -25.78 0.79
C LEU A 104 -1.43 -24.55 1.24
N VAL A 105 -0.26 -24.30 0.65
CA VAL A 105 0.50 -23.05 0.87
C VAL A 105 -0.31 -21.85 0.40
N GLU A 106 -0.92 -21.94 -0.78
CA GLU A 106 -1.80 -20.91 -1.31
C GLU A 106 -3.00 -20.67 -0.38
N GLN A 107 -3.64 -21.73 0.11
CA GLN A 107 -4.74 -21.62 1.06
C GLN A 107 -4.33 -20.93 2.36
N GLU A 108 -3.16 -21.25 2.92
CA GLU A 108 -2.62 -20.56 4.11
C GLU A 108 -2.41 -19.07 3.84
N LEU A 109 -1.86 -18.71 2.66
CA LEU A 109 -1.67 -17.32 2.27
C LEU A 109 -3.00 -16.57 2.15
N TRP A 110 -4.01 -17.17 1.52
CA TRP A 110 -5.36 -16.59 1.43
C TRP A 110 -5.98 -16.38 2.80
N GLY A 111 -5.79 -17.32 3.73
CA GLY A 111 -6.25 -17.18 5.12
C GLY A 111 -5.63 -15.99 5.82
N VAL A 112 -4.31 -15.79 5.66
CA VAL A 112 -3.60 -14.63 6.23
C VAL A 112 -4.09 -13.32 5.62
N LEU A 113 -4.24 -13.26 4.29
CA LEU A 113 -4.71 -12.05 3.60
C LEU A 113 -6.15 -11.71 3.98
N LEU A 114 -7.02 -12.72 4.13
CA LEU A 114 -8.38 -12.52 4.59
C LEU A 114 -8.41 -11.94 6.01
N ALA A 115 -7.65 -12.51 6.93
CA ALA A 115 -7.56 -12.01 8.30
C ALA A 115 -7.01 -10.57 8.34
N TYR A 116 -5.99 -10.27 7.54
CA TYR A 116 -5.47 -8.92 7.38
C TYR A 116 -6.55 -7.94 6.91
N ASN A 117 -7.29 -8.29 5.87
CA ASN A 117 -8.36 -7.46 5.34
C ASN A 117 -9.51 -7.25 6.34
N LEU A 118 -9.83 -8.26 7.16
CA LEU A 118 -10.83 -8.11 8.23
C LEU A 118 -10.40 -7.07 9.27
N VAL A 119 -9.13 -7.11 9.70
CA VAL A 119 -8.60 -6.10 10.63
C VAL A 119 -8.63 -4.71 9.98
N ARG A 120 -8.18 -4.58 8.74
CA ARG A 120 -8.22 -3.31 7.99
C ARG A 120 -9.63 -2.78 7.81
N TYR A 121 -10.58 -3.64 7.52
CA TYR A 121 -11.99 -3.27 7.43
C TYR A 121 -12.52 -2.69 8.75
N GLN A 122 -12.18 -3.31 9.88
CA GLN A 122 -12.57 -2.78 11.20
C GLN A 122 -11.88 -1.43 11.49
N MET A 123 -10.61 -1.26 11.10
CA MET A 123 -9.93 0.04 11.22
C MET A 123 -10.62 1.14 10.40
N ILE A 124 -11.14 0.83 9.21
CA ILE A 124 -11.95 1.78 8.41
C ILE A 124 -13.21 2.17 9.19
N LYS A 125 -13.90 1.21 9.78
CA LYS A 125 -15.09 1.46 10.61
C LYS A 125 -14.76 2.30 11.84
N MET A 126 -13.70 1.97 12.57
CA MET A 126 -13.21 2.75 13.72
C MET A 126 -12.86 4.19 13.32
N ALA A 127 -12.16 4.39 12.19
CA ALA A 127 -11.80 5.72 11.70
C ALA A 127 -13.03 6.54 11.31
N GLY A 128 -14.07 5.91 10.76
CA GLY A 128 -15.35 6.56 10.44
C GLY A 128 -16.06 7.17 11.65
N HIS A 129 -15.81 6.68 12.88
CA HIS A 129 -16.33 7.26 14.13
C HIS A 129 -15.45 8.41 14.66
N LEU A 130 -14.29 8.65 14.03
CA LEU A 130 -13.33 9.68 14.44
C LEU A 130 -13.35 10.82 13.43
N LYS A 131 -13.68 12.04 13.87
CA LYS A 131 -13.66 13.21 12.97
C LYS A 131 -12.22 13.51 12.52
N GLY A 132 -12.00 13.52 11.22
CA GLY A 132 -10.72 13.93 10.60
C GLY A 132 -9.59 12.90 10.71
N TYR A 133 -9.90 11.64 11.01
CA TYR A 133 -8.92 10.55 11.04
C TYR A 133 -9.08 9.58 9.88
N TRP A 134 -7.96 9.16 9.33
CA TRP A 134 -7.87 8.13 8.30
C TRP A 134 -7.48 6.78 8.92
N PRO A 135 -7.84 5.64 8.32
CA PRO A 135 -7.51 4.32 8.84
C PRO A 135 -6.01 4.07 9.05
N ASN A 136 -5.14 4.68 8.23
CA ASN A 136 -3.68 4.58 8.34
C ASN A 136 -3.08 5.39 9.51
N GLN A 137 -3.89 6.18 10.20
CA GLN A 137 -3.52 6.90 11.43
C GLN A 137 -3.90 6.11 12.69
N LEU A 138 -4.40 4.89 12.54
CA LEU A 138 -4.66 3.96 13.62
C LEU A 138 -3.54 2.91 13.71
N SER A 139 -3.21 2.49 14.94
CA SER A 139 -2.26 1.43 15.20
C SER A 139 -2.81 0.08 14.73
N PHE A 140 -2.16 -0.53 13.74
CA PHE A 140 -2.56 -1.86 13.25
C PHE A 140 -2.44 -2.92 14.34
N SER A 141 -1.35 -2.91 15.12
CA SER A 141 -1.10 -3.90 16.18
C SER A 141 -2.19 -3.88 17.25
N GLU A 142 -2.56 -2.68 17.72
CA GLU A 142 -3.60 -2.51 18.74
C GLU A 142 -4.98 -2.83 18.19
N SER A 143 -5.27 -2.39 16.95
CA SER A 143 -6.52 -2.73 16.26
C SER A 143 -6.65 -4.26 16.08
N CYS A 144 -5.59 -4.94 15.70
CA CYS A 144 -5.56 -6.41 15.59
C CYS A 144 -5.88 -7.06 16.94
N SER A 145 -5.29 -6.57 18.04
CA SER A 145 -5.56 -7.06 19.39
C SER A 145 -7.01 -6.85 19.82
N LEU A 146 -7.60 -5.69 19.50
CA LEU A 146 -9.03 -5.43 19.76
C LEU A 146 -9.94 -6.35 18.97
N VAL A 147 -9.67 -6.54 17.67
CA VAL A 147 -10.43 -7.45 16.81
C VAL A 147 -10.36 -8.88 17.33
N MET A 148 -9.17 -9.36 17.73
CA MET A 148 -9.00 -10.71 18.30
C MET A 148 -9.81 -10.90 19.59
N ARG A 149 -9.76 -9.92 20.50
CA ARG A 149 -10.57 -9.97 21.74
C ARG A 149 -12.07 -9.99 21.41
N MET A 150 -12.51 -9.19 20.46
CA MET A 150 -13.90 -9.18 20.02
C MET A 150 -14.32 -10.53 19.44
N LEU A 151 -13.51 -11.18 18.61
CA LEU A 151 -13.80 -12.51 18.08
C LEU A 151 -13.97 -13.54 19.19
N MET A 152 -13.15 -13.49 20.25
CA MET A 152 -13.30 -14.36 21.43
C MET A 152 -14.62 -14.08 22.17
N THR A 153 -15.02 -12.81 22.30
CA THR A 153 -16.28 -12.43 22.92
C THR A 153 -17.48 -12.89 22.12
N LEU A 154 -17.40 -12.84 20.79
CA LEU A 154 -18.47 -13.26 19.88
C LEU A 154 -18.78 -14.77 19.96
N GLN A 155 -17.80 -15.60 20.30
CA GLN A 155 -18.00 -17.07 20.44
C GLN A 155 -19.09 -17.42 21.46
N GLY A 156 -19.24 -16.63 22.54
CA GLY A 156 -20.25 -16.86 23.58
C GLY A 156 -21.47 -15.94 23.47
N ALA A 157 -21.54 -15.08 22.46
CA ALA A 157 -22.61 -14.12 22.33
C ALA A 157 -23.84 -14.70 21.61
N SER A 158 -25.05 -14.35 22.08
CA SER A 158 -26.26 -14.63 21.35
C SER A 158 -26.29 -13.82 20.03
N PRO A 159 -26.87 -14.35 18.94
CA PRO A 159 -26.89 -13.66 17.65
C PRO A 159 -27.44 -12.23 17.71
N GLY A 160 -28.45 -11.97 18.54
CA GLY A 160 -29.06 -10.65 18.70
C GLY A 160 -28.12 -9.59 19.32
N ARG A 161 -27.07 -10.01 20.05
CA ARG A 161 -26.10 -9.09 20.66
C ARG A 161 -24.91 -8.76 19.74
N ILE A 162 -24.72 -9.52 18.66
CA ILE A 162 -23.58 -9.32 17.75
C ILE A 162 -23.52 -7.88 17.18
N PRO A 163 -24.62 -7.29 16.69
CA PRO A 163 -24.58 -5.92 16.17
C PRO A 163 -24.18 -4.86 17.21
N GLU A 164 -24.58 -5.04 18.46
CA GLU A 164 -24.22 -4.15 19.57
C GLU A 164 -22.71 -4.26 19.87
N LEU A 165 -22.19 -5.46 19.99
CA LEU A 165 -20.76 -5.71 20.22
C LEU A 165 -19.91 -5.15 19.11
N MET A 166 -20.33 -5.28 17.85
CA MET A 166 -19.62 -4.73 16.71
C MET A 166 -19.61 -3.20 16.72
N ARG A 167 -20.72 -2.53 17.05
CA ARG A 167 -20.74 -1.07 17.26
C ARG A 167 -19.84 -0.65 18.41
N GLY A 168 -19.79 -1.43 19.49
CA GLY A 168 -18.87 -1.21 20.61
C GLY A 168 -17.41 -1.23 20.14
N LEU A 169 -17.02 -2.22 19.31
CA LEU A 169 -15.67 -2.28 18.73
C LEU A 169 -15.38 -1.04 17.87
N GLU A 170 -16.31 -0.64 17.03
CA GLU A 170 -16.14 0.53 16.14
C GLU A 170 -15.90 1.83 16.94
N SER A 171 -16.56 1.98 18.11
CA SER A 171 -16.36 3.13 18.99
C SER A 171 -15.00 3.19 19.70
N MET A 172 -14.25 2.07 19.75
CA MET A 172 -12.94 1.97 20.38
C MET A 172 -11.79 2.59 19.55
N GLY A 173 -12.08 3.19 18.40
CA GLY A 173 -11.07 3.82 17.55
C GLY A 173 -10.18 4.85 18.27
N GLN A 174 -10.70 5.55 19.27
CA GLN A 174 -9.91 6.48 20.08
C GLN A 174 -8.72 5.84 20.79
N MET A 175 -8.85 4.58 21.20
CA MET A 175 -7.85 3.85 21.98
C MET A 175 -6.64 3.41 21.13
N VAL A 176 -6.79 3.40 19.81
CA VAL A 176 -5.79 2.87 18.88
C VAL A 176 -5.20 3.94 17.95
N LYS A 177 -5.38 5.21 18.28
CA LYS A 177 -4.78 6.32 17.51
C LYS A 177 -3.26 6.28 17.61
N LEU A 178 -2.61 6.50 16.47
CA LEU A 178 -1.18 6.80 16.44
C LEU A 178 -0.96 8.25 16.93
N PRO A 179 0.15 8.51 17.65
CA PRO A 179 0.51 9.83 18.13
C PRO A 179 0.80 10.82 16.99
#